data_6222de6beef2d7fc83114d76a93ebf27
#
_entry.id   6222de6beef2d7fc83114d76a93ebf27
#
_cell.length_a   1.000
_cell.length_b   1.000
_cell.length_c   1.000
_cell.angle_alpha   90.00
_cell.angle_beta   90.00
_cell.angle_gamma   90.00
#
_symmetry.space_group_name_H-M   'P 1'
#
loop_
_entity.id
_entity.type
_entity.pdbx_description
1 polymer ?
#
loop_
_entity_poly.entity_id
_entity_poly.type
_entity_poly.pdbx_seq_one_letter_code
_entity_poly.pdbx_strand_id
1 'polypeptide(L)'
;MINYDDFSKIELRIAKVLEAVRVEGSDKLIKMQLAAGDKDEAGNPINRQILGGIGKFYEPEQLVGKEIVIVANLEPRALMGEESNGMLLAASDEAGITILCPDREAAPGSGIK
;
A
#
# COMPACT_ATOMS: atom_id res chain seq x y z
N MET A 1 -13.13 2.58 -22.57
CA MET A 1 -12.29 1.42 -22.21
C MET A 1 -10.82 1.76 -22.38
N ILE A 2 -9.96 1.15 -21.59
CA ILE A 2 -8.51 1.27 -21.78
C ILE A 2 -8.00 0.03 -22.54
N ASN A 3 -6.82 0.17 -23.13
CA ASN A 3 -6.14 -0.96 -23.76
C ASN A 3 -5.01 -1.46 -22.84
N TYR A 4 -4.31 -2.49 -23.28
CA TYR A 4 -3.23 -3.07 -22.49
C TYR A 4 -2.08 -2.07 -22.24
N ASP A 5 -1.76 -1.25 -23.24
CA ASP A 5 -0.69 -0.25 -23.09
C ASP A 5 -1.01 0.75 -21.98
N ASP A 6 -2.27 1.16 -21.87
CA ASP A 6 -2.69 2.03 -20.78
C ASP A 6 -2.55 1.35 -19.43
N PHE A 7 -2.98 0.10 -19.33
CA PHE A 7 -2.86 -0.67 -18.09
C PHE A 7 -1.39 -0.87 -17.70
N SER A 8 -0.52 -1.12 -18.67
CA SER A 8 0.90 -1.40 -18.42
C SER A 8 1.67 -0.22 -17.86
N LYS A 9 1.09 0.98 -17.92
CA LYS A 9 1.68 2.19 -17.29
C LYS A 9 1.57 2.16 -15.77
N ILE A 10 0.65 1.37 -15.24
CA ILE A 10 0.43 1.26 -13.79
C ILE A 10 1.34 0.15 -13.26
N GLU A 11 2.17 0.49 -12.27
CA GLU A 11 3.03 -0.51 -11.65
C GLU A 11 2.37 -1.02 -10.37
N LEU A 12 1.83 -2.23 -10.44
CA LEU A 12 1.22 -2.89 -9.30
C LEU A 12 2.22 -3.87 -8.68
N ARG A 13 2.28 -3.89 -7.35
CA ARG A 13 3.14 -4.80 -6.60
C ARG A 13 2.45 -5.37 -5.39
N ILE A 14 2.94 -6.52 -4.94
CA ILE A 14 2.65 -7.02 -3.61
C ILE A 14 3.59 -6.32 -2.63
N ALA A 15 3.05 -5.87 -1.51
CA ALA A 15 3.83 -5.27 -0.44
C ALA A 15 3.41 -5.89 0.89
N LYS A 16 4.39 -6.12 1.78
CA LYS A 16 4.11 -6.65 3.12
C LYS A 16 4.13 -5.51 4.12
N VAL A 17 3.11 -5.43 4.94
CA VAL A 17 3.02 -4.42 5.99
C VAL A 17 3.93 -4.83 7.15
N LEU A 18 4.93 -4.00 7.43
CA LEU A 18 5.89 -4.23 8.52
C LEU A 18 5.48 -3.49 9.78
N GLU A 19 4.97 -2.27 9.64
CA GLU A 19 4.51 -1.44 10.74
C GLU A 19 3.27 -0.66 10.29
N ALA A 20 2.38 -0.40 11.22
CA ALA A 20 1.19 0.39 10.96
C ALA A 20 0.82 1.18 12.21
N VAL A 21 0.58 2.48 12.06
CA VAL A 21 0.16 3.36 13.15
C VAL A 21 -0.89 4.35 12.65
N ARG A 22 -1.74 4.79 13.54
CA ARG A 22 -2.69 5.85 13.20
C ARG A 22 -1.96 7.18 13.12
N VAL A 23 -2.39 8.01 12.17
CA VAL A 23 -1.86 9.37 12.02
C VAL A 23 -2.60 10.26 13.02
N GLU A 24 -1.84 10.95 13.87
CA GLU A 24 -2.40 11.88 14.84
C GLU A 24 -3.21 12.97 14.13
N GLY A 25 -4.39 13.25 14.64
CA GLY A 25 -5.28 14.26 14.06
C GLY A 25 -6.19 13.73 12.97
N SER A 26 -6.08 12.44 12.61
CA SER A 26 -6.95 11.82 11.63
C SER A 26 -7.62 10.59 12.22
N ASP A 27 -8.92 10.42 11.93
CA ASP A 27 -9.67 9.25 12.38
C ASP A 27 -9.64 8.11 11.36
N LYS A 28 -9.10 8.34 10.17
CA LYS A 28 -9.12 7.35 9.10
C LYS A 28 -7.74 6.99 8.54
N LEU A 29 -6.74 7.86 8.69
CA LEU A 29 -5.43 7.60 8.08
C LEU A 29 -4.59 6.67 8.93
N ILE A 30 -4.06 5.64 8.27
CA ILE A 30 -3.07 4.74 8.85
C ILE A 30 -1.78 4.88 8.03
N LYS A 31 -0.69 5.11 8.74
CA LYS A 31 0.64 5.19 8.15
C LYS A 31 1.29 3.82 8.23
N MET A 32 1.74 3.30 7.10
CA MET A 32 2.31 1.97 7.00
C MET A 32 3.72 2.03 6.46
N GLN A 33 4.59 1.20 7.04
CA GLN A 33 5.91 0.95 6.49
C GLN A 33 5.86 -0.42 5.81
N LEU A 34 6.23 -0.45 4.52
CA LEU A 34 6.02 -1.61 3.67
C LEU A 34 7.33 -2.13 3.09
N ALA A 35 7.46 -3.46 3.06
CA ALA A 35 8.45 -4.12 2.22
C ALA A 35 7.81 -4.33 0.86
N ALA A 36 8.30 -3.63 -0.15
CA ALA A 36 7.72 -3.63 -1.50
C ALA A 36 8.76 -3.88 -2.59
N GLY A 37 9.91 -4.44 -2.23
CA GLY A 37 10.97 -4.74 -3.18
C GLY A 37 11.86 -3.55 -3.52
N ASP A 38 11.71 -2.42 -2.83
CA ASP A 38 12.54 -1.26 -3.05
C ASP A 38 13.94 -1.46 -2.46
N LYS A 39 14.93 -0.88 -3.11
CA LYS A 39 16.34 -0.98 -2.69
C LYS A 39 17.01 0.38 -2.82
N ASP A 40 18.00 0.62 -1.97
CA ASP A 40 18.84 1.80 -2.09
C ASP A 40 19.92 1.59 -3.20
N GLU A 41 20.76 2.59 -3.40
CA GLU A 41 21.81 2.52 -4.43
C GLU A 41 22.81 1.40 -4.19
N ALA A 42 23.00 0.99 -2.95
CA ALA A 42 23.91 -0.11 -2.60
C ALA A 42 23.24 -1.49 -2.72
N GLY A 43 21.95 -1.54 -3.09
CA GLY A 43 21.21 -2.79 -3.23
C GLY A 43 20.59 -3.29 -1.93
N ASN A 44 20.63 -2.50 -0.86
CA ASN A 44 20.01 -2.88 0.41
C ASN A 44 18.50 -2.60 0.40
N PRO A 45 17.69 -3.52 0.96
CA PRO A 45 16.25 -3.28 1.04
C PRO A 45 15.93 -2.02 1.83
N ILE A 46 14.98 -1.24 1.34
CA ILE A 46 14.46 -0.08 2.05
C ILE A 46 12.92 -0.18 2.11
N ASN A 47 12.36 0.41 3.15
CA ASN A 47 10.91 0.42 3.32
C ASN A 47 10.28 1.54 2.51
N ARG A 48 9.04 1.33 2.13
CA ARG A 48 8.20 2.33 1.47
C ARG A 48 7.11 2.74 2.45
N GLN A 49 6.86 4.04 2.55
CA GLN A 49 5.79 4.56 3.39
C GLN A 49 4.57 4.88 2.55
N ILE A 50 3.42 4.33 2.96
CA ILE A 50 2.13 4.63 2.33
C ILE A 50 1.14 4.96 3.42
N LEU A 51 0.28 5.96 3.16
CA LEU A 51 -0.84 6.30 4.03
C LEU A 51 -2.12 5.84 3.36
N GLY A 52 -2.97 5.15 4.12
CA GLY A 52 -4.25 4.67 3.63
C GLY A 52 -5.40 5.15 4.49
N GLY A 53 -6.49 5.57 3.86
CA GLY A 53 -7.70 6.02 4.54
C GLY A 53 -8.60 4.87 4.97
N ILE A 54 -8.06 3.89 5.67
CA ILE A 54 -8.73 2.64 6.02
C ILE A 54 -8.97 2.48 7.52
N GLY A 55 -8.60 3.47 8.31
CA GLY A 55 -8.58 3.38 9.77
C GLY A 55 -9.95 3.28 10.43
N LYS A 56 -11.05 3.50 9.69
CA LYS A 56 -12.40 3.29 10.23
C LYS A 56 -12.82 1.83 10.16
N PHE A 57 -12.12 1.02 9.34
CA PHE A 57 -12.48 -0.39 9.11
C PHE A 57 -11.40 -1.35 9.55
N TYR A 58 -10.17 -0.88 9.77
CA TYR A 58 -9.03 -1.71 10.18
C TYR A 58 -8.30 -1.06 11.35
N GLU A 59 -7.95 -1.89 12.32
CA GLU A 59 -7.02 -1.47 13.37
C GLU A 59 -5.59 -1.70 12.88
N PRO A 60 -4.62 -0.85 13.25
CA PRO A 60 -3.23 -1.04 12.83
C PRO A 60 -2.69 -2.45 13.09
N GLU A 61 -3.05 -3.04 14.22
CA GLU A 61 -2.57 -4.38 14.61
C GLU A 61 -3.03 -5.46 13.62
N GLN A 62 -4.18 -5.27 12.98
CA GLN A 62 -4.72 -6.21 12.00
C GLN A 62 -3.92 -6.20 10.71
N LEU A 63 -3.23 -5.10 10.43
CA LEU A 63 -2.53 -4.90 9.16
C LEU A 63 -1.12 -5.47 9.15
N VAL A 64 -0.44 -5.45 10.30
CA VAL A 64 0.96 -5.89 10.38
C VAL A 64 1.05 -7.36 9.99
N GLY A 65 1.95 -7.65 9.06
CA GLY A 65 2.16 -8.99 8.54
C GLY A 65 1.30 -9.34 7.32
N LYS A 66 0.29 -8.53 6.99
CA LYS A 66 -0.52 -8.76 5.79
C LYS A 66 0.25 -8.37 4.54
N GLU A 67 -0.03 -9.10 3.47
CA GLU A 67 0.38 -8.70 2.14
C GLU A 67 -0.78 -7.99 1.46
N ILE A 68 -0.49 -6.87 0.82
CA ILE A 68 -1.49 -6.03 0.17
C ILE A 68 -1.04 -5.71 -1.26
N VAL A 69 -1.96 -5.20 -2.06
CA VAL A 69 -1.68 -4.76 -3.43
C VAL A 69 -1.52 -3.24 -3.42
N ILE A 70 -0.43 -2.75 -4.00
CA ILE A 70 -0.18 -1.31 -4.07
C ILE A 70 0.05 -0.86 -5.52
N VAL A 71 -0.25 0.41 -5.79
CA VAL A 71 0.23 1.11 -6.98
C VAL A 71 1.53 1.78 -6.57
N ALA A 72 2.65 1.36 -7.19
CA ALA A 72 3.98 1.77 -6.76
C ALA A 72 4.52 3.00 -7.47
N ASN A 73 4.00 3.33 -8.64
CA ASN A 73 4.54 4.42 -9.46
C ASN A 73 3.66 5.66 -9.54
N LEU A 74 3.01 6.00 -8.43
CA LEU A 74 2.31 7.27 -8.29
C LEU A 74 3.26 8.33 -7.74
N GLU A 75 3.02 9.59 -8.11
CA GLU A 75 3.74 10.70 -7.51
C GLU A 75 3.47 10.75 -6.01
N PRO A 76 4.50 11.05 -5.20
CA PRO A 76 4.31 11.17 -3.75
C PRO A 76 3.28 12.24 -3.41
N ARG A 77 2.50 11.99 -2.36
CA ARG A 77 1.51 12.93 -1.83
C ARG A 77 1.78 13.19 -0.36
N ALA A 78 1.53 14.43 0.06
CA ALA A 78 1.55 14.77 1.49
C ALA A 78 0.12 14.71 2.04
N LEU A 79 -0.07 13.97 3.13
CA LEU A 79 -1.35 13.84 3.82
C LEU A 79 -1.08 14.07 5.31
N MET A 80 -1.69 15.09 5.91
CA MET A 80 -1.49 15.44 7.32
C MET A 80 0.00 15.61 7.68
N GLY A 81 0.80 16.17 6.75
CA GLY A 81 2.23 16.37 6.97
C GLY A 81 3.11 15.15 6.76
N GLU A 82 2.52 14.01 6.39
CA GLU A 82 3.25 12.77 6.13
C GLU A 82 3.26 12.47 4.65
N GLU A 83 4.35 11.93 4.14
CA GLU A 83 4.48 11.61 2.72
C GLU A 83 4.03 10.18 2.43
N SER A 84 3.15 10.04 1.41
CA SER A 84 2.70 8.73 0.93
C SER A 84 3.32 8.46 -0.44
N ASN A 85 4.04 7.36 -0.57
CA ASN A 85 4.75 6.95 -1.80
C ASN A 85 4.03 5.77 -2.44
N GLY A 86 2.84 6.02 -2.93
CA GLY A 86 2.00 5.01 -3.56
C GLY A 86 0.63 4.95 -2.91
N MET A 87 -0.14 3.93 -3.29
CA MET A 87 -1.51 3.78 -2.84
C MET A 87 -1.86 2.31 -2.74
N LEU A 88 -2.51 1.90 -1.65
CA LEU A 88 -3.05 0.56 -1.57
C LEU A 88 -4.35 0.48 -2.36
N LEU A 89 -4.71 -0.72 -2.81
CA LEU A 89 -5.97 -0.97 -3.49
C LEU A 89 -6.95 -1.65 -2.55
N ALA A 90 -8.20 -1.23 -2.63
CA ALA A 90 -9.26 -1.78 -1.81
C ALA A 90 -10.56 -1.73 -2.58
N ALA A 91 -11.42 -2.71 -2.32
CA ALA A 91 -12.79 -2.68 -2.81
C ALA A 91 -13.64 -1.86 -1.84
N SER A 92 -14.64 -1.16 -2.36
CA SER A 92 -15.53 -0.35 -1.54
C SER A 92 -16.97 -0.69 -1.90
N ASP A 93 -17.78 -1.00 -0.89
CA ASP A 93 -19.22 -1.24 -1.04
C ASP A 93 -19.97 -0.64 0.13
N GLU A 94 -21.26 -0.95 0.26
CA GLU A 94 -22.09 -0.41 1.34
C GLU A 94 -21.62 -0.82 2.73
N ALA A 95 -20.93 -1.97 2.84
CA ALA A 95 -20.43 -2.46 4.12
C ALA A 95 -19.11 -1.79 4.51
N GLY A 96 -18.43 -1.09 3.57
CA GLY A 96 -17.19 -0.38 3.85
C GLY A 96 -16.08 -0.74 2.89
N ILE A 97 -14.86 -0.69 3.38
CA ILE A 97 -13.65 -0.87 2.59
C ILE A 97 -13.02 -2.22 2.92
N THR A 98 -12.66 -2.96 1.86
CA THR A 98 -12.00 -4.25 1.98
C THR A 98 -10.69 -4.22 1.20
N ILE A 99 -9.58 -4.44 1.88
CA ILE A 99 -8.24 -4.41 1.26
C ILE A 99 -8.06 -5.61 0.34
N LEU A 100 -7.39 -5.41 -0.80
CA LEU A 100 -7.03 -6.50 -1.69
C LEU A 100 -5.76 -7.18 -1.18
N CYS A 101 -5.81 -8.50 -1.05
CA CYS A 101 -4.69 -9.31 -0.60
C CYS A 101 -4.47 -10.45 -1.59
N PRO A 102 -3.24 -10.97 -1.72
CA PRO A 102 -3.03 -12.15 -2.54
C PRO A 102 -3.69 -13.38 -1.88
N ASP A 103 -4.08 -14.34 -2.70
CA ASP A 103 -4.72 -15.57 -2.25
C ASP A 103 -3.79 -16.41 -1.36
N ARG A 104 -2.51 -16.34 -1.65
CA ARG A 104 -1.47 -17.03 -0.89
C ARG A 104 -0.23 -16.15 -0.84
N GLU A 105 0.71 -16.50 0.02
CA GLU A 105 1.93 -15.72 0.19
C GLU A 105 2.68 -15.54 -1.14
N ALA A 106 3.07 -14.30 -1.43
CA ALA A 106 3.91 -13.94 -2.55
C ALA A 106 5.10 -13.13 -2.04
N ALA A 107 6.20 -13.14 -2.77
CA ALA A 107 7.36 -12.36 -2.36
C ALA A 107 7.04 -10.86 -2.40
N PRO A 108 7.40 -10.09 -1.37
CA PRO A 108 7.25 -8.64 -1.40
C PRO A 108 7.98 -8.06 -2.62
N GLY A 109 7.31 -7.17 -3.33
CA GLY A 109 7.83 -6.61 -4.58
C GLY A 109 7.41 -7.35 -5.83
N SER A 110 6.71 -8.50 -5.70
CA SER A 110 6.20 -9.23 -6.86
C SER A 110 5.32 -8.32 -7.70
N GLY A 111 5.60 -8.29 -9.01
CA GLY A 111 4.80 -7.51 -9.95
C GLY A 111 3.47 -8.18 -10.24
N ILE A 112 2.46 -7.35 -10.44
CA ILE A 112 1.10 -7.80 -10.75
C ILE A 112 0.78 -7.39 -12.18
N LYS A 113 0.22 -8.33 -12.93
CA LYS A 113 -0.08 -8.12 -14.35
C LYS A 113 -1.51 -8.44 -14.65
#